data_9c08d824ad60205608c18e948be18bee
#
_entry.id   9c08d824ad60205608c18e948be18bee
#
_cell.length_a   1.000
_cell.length_b   1.000
_cell.length_c   1.000
_cell.angle_alpha   90.00
_cell.angle_beta   90.00
_cell.angle_gamma   90.00
#
_symmetry.space_group_name_H-M   'P 1'
#
loop_
_entity.id
_entity.type
_entity.pdbx_description
1 polymer ?
#
loop_
_entity_poly.entity_id
_entity_poly.type
_entity_poly.pdbx_seq_one_letter_code
_entity_poly.pdbx_strand_id
1 'polypeptide(L)'
;MAMVRHGPTGFDPVGHVRHFGRPMRRLPDAPPRGRAITVDLDGESIPAIEGEPVACSLIAASEPVLARSIKYHRPRSPYCFAAACSHCLMRVDGLPNVYTCRTPARDGMRLERQNAYPSAKVDVFESIDWFFPRGLDHHEMFAGVPVAEQVMAKVARQLAGLGLLPKEAAPTPPPARTLRTRVAVVGGGAAGLAAARVLADRGMPFLLFERDAEPGGRLAHGAPEPDAPAVQNVATFPKGSIVTRAPVLGLYDDEDGRFLAVGVWEPEGPRLLKVYAERFLLAPGGHPPMVPFENNDLPGVYAGRAASLLLRRYDVAPKMAALVGWGAELHALANLMQERGVRVTAVVDLKGPPPTGAHPLAVQGSEPKAHGLRNVAAFSYTPLGGKRKKVSCDAVLVSVPVSPSFELARQGGAKVTFDAGRGLFVVEADVDGRTQAADVFAAGDLTGGGTAKDAVAAGRRAAEALVGGLS
;
A
#
# COMPACT_ATOMS: atom_id res chain seq x y z
N MET A 1 -34.23 46.67 -12.25
CA MET A 1 -34.52 45.67 -13.29
C MET A 1 -33.20 45.31 -13.96
N ALA A 2 -32.48 44.32 -13.43
CA ALA A 2 -31.20 43.87 -13.93
C ALA A 2 -31.28 42.35 -14.10
N MET A 3 -31.18 41.90 -15.35
CA MET A 3 -31.21 40.48 -15.75
C MET A 3 -29.94 39.75 -15.30
N VAL A 4 -30.12 38.70 -14.52
CA VAL A 4 -29.10 37.71 -14.25
C VAL A 4 -29.00 36.79 -15.48
N ARG A 5 -27.84 36.80 -16.15
CA ARG A 5 -27.52 35.87 -17.24
C ARG A 5 -27.03 34.57 -16.64
N HIS A 6 -27.77 33.49 -16.85
CA HIS A 6 -27.27 32.12 -16.63
C HIS A 6 -26.28 31.78 -17.74
N GLY A 7 -25.05 31.40 -17.32
CA GLY A 7 -24.05 30.83 -18.20
C GLY A 7 -24.38 29.36 -18.54
N PRO A 8 -23.83 28.80 -19.64
CA PRO A 8 -24.29 27.53 -20.19
C PRO A 8 -23.86 26.36 -19.29
N THR A 9 -24.85 25.53 -18.96
CA THR A 9 -24.70 24.21 -18.37
C THR A 9 -23.85 23.32 -19.29
N GLY A 10 -22.71 22.86 -18.77
CA GLY A 10 -21.83 21.91 -19.46
C GLY A 10 -22.59 20.62 -19.77
N PHE A 11 -22.71 20.32 -21.03
CA PHE A 11 -23.27 19.09 -21.57
C PHE A 11 -22.26 17.95 -21.32
N ASP A 12 -22.65 16.95 -20.52
CA ASP A 12 -21.92 15.70 -20.32
C ASP A 12 -22.34 14.70 -21.42
N PRO A 13 -21.45 14.34 -22.39
CA PRO A 13 -21.87 13.56 -23.54
C PRO A 13 -21.95 12.04 -23.31
N VAL A 14 -21.80 11.56 -22.07
CA VAL A 14 -21.90 10.13 -21.76
C VAL A 14 -23.11 9.88 -20.85
N GLY A 15 -24.25 9.73 -21.50
CA GLY A 15 -25.53 9.44 -20.88
C GLY A 15 -25.56 8.06 -20.19
N HIS A 16 -26.00 8.09 -18.92
CA HIS A 16 -26.76 7.05 -18.23
C HIS A 16 -26.10 5.72 -17.88
N VAL A 17 -25.18 5.76 -16.94
CA VAL A 17 -25.14 4.74 -15.89
C VAL A 17 -25.45 5.45 -14.57
N ARG A 18 -26.51 5.07 -13.86
CA ARG A 18 -26.82 5.55 -12.50
C ARG A 18 -25.58 5.28 -11.65
N HIS A 19 -24.86 6.33 -11.28
CA HIS A 19 -23.63 6.27 -10.49
C HIS A 19 -23.97 5.77 -9.09
N PHE A 20 -23.85 4.47 -8.88
CA PHE A 20 -23.69 3.92 -7.53
C PHE A 20 -22.35 4.43 -6.99
N GLY A 21 -22.36 5.15 -5.88
CA GLY A 21 -21.30 5.86 -5.17
C GLY A 21 -19.89 5.80 -5.76
N ARG A 22 -19.26 6.94 -5.95
CA ARG A 22 -17.84 7.04 -6.34
C ARG A 22 -17.01 6.93 -5.07
N PRO A 23 -16.36 5.79 -4.77
CA PRO A 23 -15.68 5.60 -3.48
C PRO A 23 -14.54 6.61 -3.26
N MET A 24 -13.87 7.05 -4.31
CA MET A 24 -12.82 8.07 -4.31
C MET A 24 -12.99 9.00 -5.50
N ARG A 25 -12.53 10.24 -5.37
CA ARG A 25 -12.53 11.24 -6.43
C ARG A 25 -11.38 12.21 -6.23
N ARG A 26 -10.95 12.85 -7.30
CA ARG A 26 -10.04 13.99 -7.20
C ARG A 26 -10.78 15.17 -6.59
N LEU A 27 -10.13 15.88 -5.68
CA LEU A 27 -10.68 17.09 -5.07
C LEU A 27 -10.83 18.17 -6.14
N PRO A 28 -11.95 18.94 -6.16
CA PRO A 28 -12.27 19.88 -7.25
C PRO A 28 -11.23 21.01 -7.39
N ASP A 29 -10.64 21.46 -6.29
CA ASP A 29 -9.69 22.57 -6.25
C ASP A 29 -8.22 22.10 -6.24
N ALA A 30 -7.98 20.84 -6.56
CA ALA A 30 -6.64 20.28 -6.58
C ALA A 30 -5.82 20.88 -7.74
N PRO A 31 -4.61 21.40 -7.48
CA PRO A 31 -3.75 21.86 -8.56
C PRO A 31 -3.34 20.67 -9.45
N PRO A 32 -3.15 20.88 -10.75
CA PRO A 32 -2.63 19.81 -11.62
C PRO A 32 -1.23 19.41 -11.15
N ARG A 33 -1.04 18.13 -10.85
CA ARG A 33 0.23 17.57 -10.31
C ARG A 33 1.10 16.89 -11.37
N GLY A 34 0.72 16.99 -12.63
CA GLY A 34 1.43 16.40 -13.75
C GLY A 34 0.69 16.60 -15.05
N ARG A 35 1.25 16.09 -16.13
CA ARG A 35 0.63 16.14 -17.45
C ARG A 35 -0.62 15.23 -17.47
N ALA A 36 -1.72 15.75 -17.97
CA ALA A 36 -2.91 14.92 -18.26
C ALA A 36 -2.59 13.98 -19.44
N ILE A 37 -2.90 12.72 -19.26
CA ILE A 37 -2.68 11.65 -20.22
C ILE A 37 -3.91 10.74 -20.28
N THR A 38 -3.90 9.77 -21.18
CA THR A 38 -4.89 8.71 -21.25
C THR A 38 -4.24 7.34 -21.13
N VAL A 39 -4.94 6.42 -20.49
CA VAL A 39 -4.60 4.99 -20.45
C VAL A 39 -5.75 4.18 -21.03
N ASP A 40 -5.45 3.07 -21.66
CA ASP A 40 -6.44 2.12 -22.18
C ASP A 40 -6.79 1.10 -21.09
N LEU A 41 -8.03 1.04 -20.65
CA LEU A 41 -8.52 0.06 -19.68
C LEU A 41 -9.55 -0.86 -20.34
N ASP A 42 -9.16 -2.08 -20.68
CA ASP A 42 -10.02 -3.06 -21.37
C ASP A 42 -10.62 -2.50 -22.70
N GLY A 43 -9.89 -1.64 -23.41
CA GLY A 43 -10.34 -0.97 -24.63
C GLY A 43 -11.07 0.38 -24.41
N GLU A 44 -11.26 0.81 -23.18
CA GLU A 44 -11.84 2.11 -22.84
C GLU A 44 -10.74 3.14 -22.49
N SER A 45 -10.78 4.33 -23.09
CA SER A 45 -9.84 5.42 -22.77
C SER A 45 -10.19 6.07 -21.43
N ILE A 46 -9.29 6.01 -20.46
CA ILE A 46 -9.46 6.54 -19.10
C ILE A 46 -8.48 7.70 -18.88
N PRO A 47 -8.97 8.85 -18.35
CA PRO A 47 -8.08 9.95 -17.99
C PRO A 47 -7.17 9.59 -16.83
N ALA A 48 -5.90 9.95 -16.94
CA ALA A 48 -4.87 9.69 -15.94
C ALA A 48 -3.91 10.90 -15.83
N ILE A 49 -3.07 10.89 -14.81
CA ILE A 49 -1.98 11.87 -14.65
C ILE A 49 -0.65 11.13 -14.78
N GLU A 50 0.23 11.64 -15.61
CA GLU A 50 1.55 11.06 -15.83
C GLU A 50 2.36 10.95 -14.53
N GLY A 51 2.94 9.78 -14.29
CA GLY A 51 3.76 9.51 -13.12
C GLY A 51 2.99 9.19 -11.82
N GLU A 52 1.66 9.40 -11.77
CA GLU A 52 0.86 8.87 -10.65
C GLU A 52 0.80 7.34 -10.69
N PRO A 53 0.59 6.66 -9.55
CA PRO A 53 0.24 5.25 -9.58
C PRO A 53 -1.01 5.01 -10.43
N VAL A 54 -0.95 4.07 -11.36
CA VAL A 54 -2.10 3.71 -12.23
C VAL A 54 -3.37 3.50 -11.41
N ALA A 55 -3.29 2.75 -10.29
CA ALA A 55 -4.43 2.53 -9.41
C ALA A 55 -5.04 3.82 -8.85
N CYS A 56 -4.24 4.88 -8.62
CA CYS A 56 -4.73 6.19 -8.17
C CYS A 56 -5.59 6.85 -9.26
N SER A 57 -5.09 6.91 -10.50
CA SER A 57 -5.83 7.49 -11.62
C SER A 57 -7.13 6.71 -11.91
N LEU A 58 -7.10 5.37 -11.85
CA LEU A 58 -8.29 4.54 -12.08
C LEU A 58 -9.38 4.77 -11.03
N ILE A 59 -9.04 4.75 -9.74
CA ILE A 59 -10.06 5.00 -8.69
C ILE A 59 -10.58 6.44 -8.74
N ALA A 60 -9.74 7.42 -9.06
CA ALA A 60 -10.16 8.81 -9.25
C ALA A 60 -11.11 8.96 -10.46
N ALA A 61 -10.94 8.14 -11.50
CA ALA A 61 -11.83 8.05 -12.66
C ALA A 61 -13.08 7.19 -12.41
N SER A 62 -13.31 6.72 -11.18
CA SER A 62 -14.46 5.89 -10.80
C SER A 62 -14.41 4.44 -11.32
N GLU A 63 -13.20 3.92 -11.55
CA GLU A 63 -12.93 2.53 -11.90
C GLU A 63 -12.25 1.80 -10.72
N PRO A 64 -12.99 1.51 -9.60
CA PRO A 64 -12.38 0.98 -8.39
C PRO A 64 -12.08 -0.53 -8.47
N VAL A 65 -12.74 -1.28 -9.37
CA VAL A 65 -12.53 -2.73 -9.51
C VAL A 65 -11.40 -2.99 -10.50
N LEU A 66 -10.28 -3.49 -10.01
CA LEU A 66 -9.08 -3.73 -10.83
C LEU A 66 -8.88 -5.19 -11.21
N ALA A 67 -9.43 -6.11 -10.41
CA ALA A 67 -9.39 -7.54 -10.68
C ALA A 67 -10.53 -8.24 -9.93
N ARG A 68 -10.67 -9.54 -10.14
CA ARG A 68 -11.54 -10.42 -9.33
C ARG A 68 -10.68 -11.38 -8.51
N SER A 69 -11.20 -11.86 -7.37
CA SER A 69 -10.53 -12.91 -6.60
C SER A 69 -10.59 -14.24 -7.36
N ILE A 70 -9.54 -15.05 -7.23
CA ILE A 70 -9.38 -16.28 -8.01
C ILE A 70 -10.49 -17.31 -7.69
N LYS A 71 -10.87 -17.44 -6.41
CA LYS A 71 -11.76 -18.52 -5.96
C LYS A 71 -13.24 -18.14 -6.00
N TYR A 72 -13.58 -16.94 -5.53
CA TYR A 72 -14.98 -16.51 -5.38
C TYR A 72 -15.36 -15.39 -6.35
N HIS A 73 -14.46 -14.99 -7.21
CA HIS A 73 -14.67 -13.91 -8.17
C HIS A 73 -15.19 -12.59 -7.56
N ARG A 74 -14.92 -12.37 -6.26
CA ARG A 74 -15.25 -11.12 -5.58
C ARG A 74 -14.42 -9.98 -6.16
N PRO A 75 -15.01 -8.77 -6.32
CA PRO A 75 -14.30 -7.63 -6.86
C PRO A 75 -13.12 -7.23 -5.97
N ARG A 76 -11.98 -6.90 -6.56
CA ARG A 76 -10.77 -6.44 -5.89
C ARG A 76 -10.52 -4.98 -6.21
N SER A 77 -10.40 -4.16 -5.17
CA SER A 77 -10.06 -2.74 -5.22
C SER A 77 -8.73 -2.49 -4.51
N PRO A 78 -7.93 -1.49 -4.89
CA PRO A 78 -6.68 -1.19 -4.19
C PRO A 78 -6.96 -0.89 -2.71
N TYR A 79 -6.31 -1.61 -1.81
CA TYR A 79 -6.48 -1.42 -0.36
C TYR A 79 -5.29 -0.70 0.28
N CYS A 80 -4.07 -1.25 0.11
CA CYS A 80 -2.93 -0.84 0.92
C CYS A 80 -2.06 0.26 0.31
N PHE A 81 -2.03 0.42 -1.00
CA PHE A 81 -1.09 1.28 -1.77
C PHE A 81 0.39 1.09 -1.38
N ALA A 82 0.74 -0.11 -0.89
CA ALA A 82 2.07 -0.48 -0.41
C ALA A 82 2.63 -1.76 -1.07
N ALA A 83 1.98 -2.26 -2.14
CA ALA A 83 2.28 -3.53 -2.80
C ALA A 83 2.27 -4.76 -1.86
N ALA A 84 1.48 -4.70 -0.76
CA ALA A 84 1.45 -5.75 0.27
C ALA A 84 0.19 -6.63 0.24
N CYS A 85 -0.90 -6.19 -0.42
CA CYS A 85 -2.21 -6.87 -0.35
C CYS A 85 -2.64 -7.59 -1.64
N SER A 86 -1.93 -7.44 -2.74
CA SER A 86 -2.25 -8.04 -4.06
C SER A 86 -3.63 -7.67 -4.66
N HIS A 87 -4.34 -6.68 -4.10
CA HIS A 87 -5.69 -6.30 -4.56
C HIS A 87 -5.67 -5.40 -5.81
N CYS A 88 -4.51 -4.87 -6.20
CA CYS A 88 -4.35 -3.98 -7.34
C CYS A 88 -3.61 -4.63 -8.51
N LEU A 89 -3.53 -5.95 -8.55
CA LEU A 89 -2.85 -6.68 -9.62
C LEU A 89 -3.66 -6.61 -10.90
N MET A 90 -3.02 -6.13 -11.98
CA MET A 90 -3.59 -6.08 -13.33
C MET A 90 -2.57 -6.58 -14.35
N ARG A 91 -3.01 -6.81 -15.56
CA ARG A 91 -2.11 -6.94 -16.71
C ARG A 91 -1.79 -5.53 -17.21
N VAL A 92 -0.52 -5.21 -17.33
CA VAL A 92 -0.03 -3.91 -17.79
C VAL A 92 0.90 -4.14 -18.97
N ASP A 93 0.58 -3.57 -20.13
CA ASP A 93 1.34 -3.72 -21.37
C ASP A 93 1.67 -5.20 -21.71
N GLY A 94 0.71 -6.09 -21.45
CA GLY A 94 0.83 -7.53 -21.67
C GLY A 94 1.49 -8.31 -20.52
N LEU A 95 2.09 -7.65 -19.50
CA LEU A 95 2.68 -8.31 -18.35
C LEU A 95 1.62 -8.57 -17.27
N PRO A 96 1.38 -9.82 -16.85
CA PRO A 96 0.38 -10.13 -15.81
C PRO A 96 0.88 -9.81 -14.40
N ASN A 97 -0.06 -9.65 -13.47
CA ASN A 97 0.18 -9.51 -12.02
C ASN A 97 1.08 -8.32 -11.64
N VAL A 98 0.94 -7.21 -12.36
CA VAL A 98 1.66 -5.97 -12.05
C VAL A 98 0.93 -5.19 -10.95
N TYR A 99 1.66 -4.75 -9.94
CA TYR A 99 1.16 -3.90 -8.85
C TYR A 99 0.87 -2.47 -9.33
N THR A 100 -0.35 -2.20 -9.77
CA THR A 100 -0.75 -0.88 -10.30
C THR A 100 -0.72 0.24 -9.26
N CYS A 101 -0.76 -0.08 -7.97
CA CYS A 101 -0.56 0.90 -6.90
C CYS A 101 0.88 1.44 -6.82
N ARG A 102 1.83 0.83 -7.56
CA ARG A 102 3.25 1.21 -7.60
C ARG A 102 3.75 1.52 -9.02
N THR A 103 2.96 1.21 -10.02
CA THR A 103 3.31 1.43 -11.42
C THR A 103 2.92 2.85 -11.82
N PRO A 104 3.87 3.70 -12.22
CA PRO A 104 3.56 5.05 -12.68
C PRO A 104 2.82 5.02 -14.02
N ALA A 105 1.77 5.79 -14.15
CA ALA A 105 0.99 5.91 -15.38
C ALA A 105 1.82 6.59 -16.48
N ARG A 106 1.71 6.07 -17.69
CA ARG A 106 2.30 6.60 -18.93
C ARG A 106 1.22 6.70 -19.99
N ASP A 107 1.35 7.67 -20.88
CA ASP A 107 0.39 7.86 -21.97
C ASP A 107 0.30 6.63 -22.88
N GLY A 108 -0.94 6.24 -23.22
CA GLY A 108 -1.21 5.06 -24.06
C GLY A 108 -0.96 3.70 -23.38
N MET A 109 -0.68 3.64 -22.06
CA MET A 109 -0.47 2.39 -21.33
C MET A 109 -1.72 1.51 -21.41
N ARG A 110 -1.56 0.23 -21.71
CA ARG A 110 -2.65 -0.76 -21.80
C ARG A 110 -2.82 -1.49 -20.47
N LEU A 111 -4.03 -1.47 -19.97
CA LEU A 111 -4.42 -2.06 -18.69
C LEU A 111 -5.56 -3.06 -18.94
N GLU A 112 -5.40 -4.29 -18.47
CA GLU A 112 -6.44 -5.31 -18.57
C GLU A 112 -6.73 -5.85 -17.17
N ARG A 113 -8.02 -5.89 -16.83
CA ARG A 113 -8.49 -6.53 -15.59
C ARG A 113 -8.29 -8.02 -15.66
N GLN A 114 -8.00 -8.64 -14.52
CA GLN A 114 -7.70 -10.08 -14.46
C GLN A 114 -8.77 -10.85 -13.69
N ASN A 115 -8.81 -12.18 -13.93
CA ASN A 115 -9.61 -13.16 -13.19
C ASN A 115 -11.12 -12.92 -13.32
N ALA A 116 -11.61 -12.54 -14.49
CA ALA A 116 -13.01 -12.28 -14.75
C ALA A 116 -13.44 -12.81 -16.12
N TYR A 117 -14.71 -13.18 -16.26
CA TYR A 117 -15.28 -13.57 -17.55
C TYR A 117 -16.79 -13.24 -17.61
N PRO A 118 -17.27 -12.56 -18.64
CA PRO A 118 -16.52 -11.97 -19.76
C PRO A 118 -15.77 -10.69 -19.37
N SER A 119 -16.09 -10.04 -18.26
CA SER A 119 -15.41 -8.84 -17.79
C SER A 119 -15.47 -8.68 -16.27
N ALA A 120 -14.61 -7.86 -15.67
CA ALA A 120 -14.66 -7.60 -14.23
C ALA A 120 -15.90 -6.78 -13.81
N LYS A 121 -16.55 -6.08 -14.75
CA LYS A 121 -17.81 -5.35 -14.50
C LYS A 121 -19.01 -6.32 -14.42
N VAL A 122 -18.98 -7.39 -15.23
CA VAL A 122 -20.01 -8.44 -15.26
C VAL A 122 -19.28 -9.79 -15.34
N ASP A 123 -19.23 -10.50 -14.23
CA ASP A 123 -18.53 -11.77 -14.12
C ASP A 123 -19.53 -12.89 -13.81
N VAL A 124 -19.66 -13.85 -14.74
CA VAL A 124 -20.60 -14.97 -14.57
C VAL A 124 -20.20 -15.91 -13.43
N PHE A 125 -18.92 -15.92 -13.08
CA PHE A 125 -18.41 -16.75 -11.98
C PHE A 125 -18.64 -16.13 -10.59
N GLU A 126 -19.11 -14.89 -10.50
CA GLU A 126 -19.55 -14.28 -9.22
C GLU A 126 -20.67 -15.11 -8.55
N SER A 127 -21.45 -15.87 -9.34
CA SER A 127 -22.46 -16.79 -8.83
C SER A 127 -21.90 -17.92 -7.97
N ILE A 128 -20.61 -18.26 -8.13
CA ILE A 128 -19.96 -19.32 -7.32
C ILE A 128 -20.05 -19.00 -5.82
N ASP A 129 -19.88 -17.75 -5.41
CA ASP A 129 -19.99 -17.32 -4.01
C ASP A 129 -21.41 -17.54 -3.45
N TRP A 130 -22.42 -17.47 -4.30
CA TRP A 130 -23.81 -17.69 -3.92
C TRP A 130 -24.16 -19.18 -3.81
N PHE A 131 -23.64 -20.02 -4.72
CA PHE A 131 -23.88 -21.46 -4.70
C PHE A 131 -23.06 -22.19 -3.61
N PHE A 132 -21.90 -21.65 -3.25
CA PHE A 132 -20.96 -22.28 -2.31
C PHE A 132 -20.60 -21.35 -1.13
N PRO A 133 -21.55 -20.92 -0.29
CA PRO A 133 -21.31 -19.94 0.78
C PRO A 133 -20.34 -20.43 1.87
N ARG A 134 -20.13 -21.74 1.98
CA ARG A 134 -19.15 -22.37 2.90
C ARG A 134 -17.79 -22.66 2.26
N GLY A 135 -17.61 -22.27 1.02
CA GLY A 135 -16.41 -22.54 0.24
C GLY A 135 -16.56 -23.73 -0.70
N LEU A 136 -15.81 -23.65 -1.79
CA LEU A 136 -15.69 -24.70 -2.79
C LEU A 136 -14.36 -25.41 -2.57
N ASP A 137 -14.38 -26.68 -2.20
CA ASP A 137 -13.20 -27.53 -2.32
C ASP A 137 -13.19 -28.21 -3.68
N HIS A 138 -12.44 -27.63 -4.62
CA HIS A 138 -12.32 -28.12 -5.97
C HIS A 138 -11.45 -29.38 -6.08
N HIS A 139 -10.70 -29.74 -5.04
CA HIS A 139 -9.92 -30.98 -5.00
C HIS A 139 -10.79 -32.20 -4.69
N GLU A 140 -11.87 -32.01 -3.94
CA GLU A 140 -12.80 -33.11 -3.61
C GLU A 140 -13.97 -33.25 -4.57
N MET A 141 -14.33 -32.17 -5.31
CA MET A 141 -15.60 -32.07 -6.04
C MET A 141 -15.77 -33.08 -7.17
N PHE A 142 -14.75 -33.73 -7.66
CA PHE A 142 -14.80 -34.78 -8.69
C PHE A 142 -13.71 -35.85 -8.48
N ALA A 143 -13.22 -35.98 -7.24
CA ALA A 143 -12.24 -37.01 -6.89
C ALA A 143 -12.81 -38.40 -7.21
N GLY A 144 -12.07 -39.16 -8.01
CA GLY A 144 -12.46 -40.52 -8.44
C GLY A 144 -13.23 -40.63 -9.75
N VAL A 145 -13.51 -39.51 -10.45
CA VAL A 145 -14.07 -39.54 -11.81
C VAL A 145 -13.02 -39.01 -12.82
N PRO A 146 -12.20 -39.90 -13.46
CA PRO A 146 -10.98 -39.51 -14.14
C PRO A 146 -11.14 -38.44 -15.24
N VAL A 147 -12.21 -38.49 -16.02
CA VAL A 147 -12.48 -37.49 -17.07
C VAL A 147 -12.94 -36.17 -16.50
N ALA A 148 -13.80 -36.19 -15.47
CA ALA A 148 -14.29 -34.99 -14.82
C ALA A 148 -13.17 -34.27 -14.05
N GLU A 149 -12.27 -35.02 -13.42
CA GLU A 149 -11.09 -34.49 -12.74
C GLU A 149 -10.15 -33.76 -13.70
N GLN A 150 -9.86 -34.35 -14.88
CA GLN A 150 -9.01 -33.72 -15.89
C GLN A 150 -9.62 -32.44 -16.49
N VAL A 151 -10.93 -32.44 -16.75
CA VAL A 151 -11.67 -31.28 -17.23
C VAL A 151 -11.66 -30.19 -16.17
N MET A 152 -11.98 -30.56 -14.92
CA MET A 152 -11.98 -29.60 -13.79
C MET A 152 -10.59 -29.06 -13.48
N ALA A 153 -9.54 -29.87 -13.58
CA ALA A 153 -8.16 -29.39 -13.42
C ALA A 153 -7.78 -28.36 -14.51
N LYS A 154 -8.24 -28.54 -15.75
CA LYS A 154 -8.06 -27.53 -16.81
C LYS A 154 -8.86 -26.26 -16.53
N VAL A 155 -10.13 -26.39 -16.15
CA VAL A 155 -10.99 -25.27 -15.78
C VAL A 155 -10.42 -24.54 -14.57
N ALA A 156 -10.01 -25.28 -13.51
CA ALA A 156 -9.39 -24.70 -12.32
C ALA A 156 -8.09 -23.95 -12.66
N ARG A 157 -7.25 -24.47 -13.57
CA ARG A 157 -6.03 -23.76 -14.02
C ARG A 157 -6.35 -22.47 -14.76
N GLN A 158 -7.38 -22.46 -15.61
CA GLN A 158 -7.81 -21.24 -16.30
C GLN A 158 -8.43 -20.23 -15.32
N LEU A 159 -9.20 -20.71 -14.35
CA LEU A 159 -9.82 -19.88 -13.30
C LEU A 159 -8.81 -19.46 -12.22
N ALA A 160 -7.77 -20.26 -11.96
CA ALA A 160 -6.77 -19.99 -10.92
C ALA A 160 -5.88 -18.76 -11.20
N GLY A 161 -6.17 -18.00 -12.25
CA GLY A 161 -5.61 -16.64 -12.42
C GLY A 161 -4.08 -16.58 -12.49
N LEU A 162 -3.41 -17.66 -12.89
CA LEU A 162 -1.96 -17.65 -13.15
C LEU A 162 -1.58 -16.65 -14.26
N GLY A 163 -2.59 -16.00 -14.86
CA GLY A 163 -2.47 -15.06 -15.95
C GLY A 163 -2.03 -15.77 -17.25
N LEU A 164 -2.41 -15.21 -18.37
CA LEU A 164 -1.81 -15.61 -19.63
C LEU A 164 -0.38 -15.07 -19.67
N LEU A 165 0.60 -15.93 -19.87
CA LEU A 165 1.97 -15.48 -20.07
C LEU A 165 2.06 -14.59 -21.32
N PRO A 166 3.01 -13.65 -21.39
CA PRO A 166 3.29 -12.91 -22.60
C PRO A 166 3.60 -13.89 -23.74
N LYS A 167 3.11 -13.60 -24.95
CA LYS A 167 3.38 -14.42 -26.12
C LYS A 167 4.83 -14.30 -26.60
N GLU A 168 5.44 -13.18 -26.32
CA GLU A 168 6.82 -12.87 -26.64
C GLU A 168 7.70 -13.02 -25.40
N ALA A 169 8.89 -13.56 -25.59
CA ALA A 169 9.88 -13.61 -24.53
C ALA A 169 10.30 -12.20 -24.14
N ALA A 170 10.42 -11.94 -22.83
CA ALA A 170 11.00 -10.70 -22.38
C ALA A 170 12.45 -10.56 -22.89
N PRO A 171 12.91 -9.34 -23.20
CA PRO A 171 14.32 -9.12 -23.49
C PRO A 171 15.19 -9.64 -22.37
N THR A 172 16.35 -10.20 -22.69
CA THR A 172 17.33 -10.61 -21.68
C THR A 172 17.69 -9.40 -20.82
N PRO A 173 17.50 -9.45 -19.51
CA PRO A 173 17.85 -8.32 -18.67
C PRO A 173 19.37 -8.07 -18.72
N PRO A 174 19.80 -6.79 -18.60
CA PRO A 174 21.22 -6.47 -18.53
C PRO A 174 21.86 -7.14 -17.31
N PRO A 175 23.17 -7.47 -17.37
CA PRO A 175 23.88 -8.08 -16.24
C PRO A 175 23.74 -7.25 -14.97
N ALA A 176 23.72 -7.94 -13.82
CA ALA A 176 23.70 -7.26 -12.53
C ALA A 176 24.95 -6.38 -12.36
N ARG A 177 24.79 -5.21 -11.78
CA ARG A 177 25.90 -4.29 -11.44
C ARG A 177 26.25 -4.44 -9.96
N THR A 178 27.54 -4.57 -9.68
CA THR A 178 28.07 -4.66 -8.30
C THR A 178 28.37 -3.28 -7.76
N LEU A 179 27.91 -3.02 -6.54
CA LEU A 179 28.28 -1.86 -5.73
C LEU A 179 28.85 -2.34 -4.40
N ARG A 180 29.76 -1.56 -3.81
CA ARG A 180 30.32 -1.84 -2.49
C ARG A 180 30.26 -0.56 -1.64
N THR A 181 29.89 -0.71 -0.37
CA THR A 181 29.84 0.38 0.60
C THR A 181 30.18 -0.18 2.00
N ARG A 182 30.46 0.69 2.96
CA ARG A 182 30.62 0.22 4.35
C ARG A 182 29.26 -0.08 4.99
N VAL A 183 28.25 0.74 4.73
CA VAL A 183 26.92 0.59 5.32
C VAL A 183 25.85 0.63 4.23
N ALA A 184 24.95 -0.35 4.22
CA ALA A 184 23.75 -0.33 3.41
C ALA A 184 22.53 -0.06 4.31
N VAL A 185 21.76 0.99 4.00
CA VAL A 185 20.53 1.36 4.72
C VAL A 185 19.33 1.02 3.86
N VAL A 186 18.36 0.30 4.40
CA VAL A 186 17.12 -0.08 3.70
C VAL A 186 15.94 0.71 4.26
N GLY A 187 15.31 1.51 3.40
CA GLY A 187 14.16 2.34 3.72
C GLY A 187 14.53 3.80 4.04
N GLY A 188 13.98 4.73 3.27
CA GLY A 188 14.14 6.18 3.42
C GLY A 188 13.05 6.84 4.26
N GLY A 189 12.48 6.11 5.24
CA GLY A 189 11.55 6.65 6.23
C GLY A 189 12.24 7.40 7.37
N ALA A 190 11.49 7.72 8.44
CA ALA A 190 11.97 8.48 9.59
C ALA A 190 13.24 7.90 10.21
N ALA A 191 13.27 6.58 10.44
CA ALA A 191 14.42 5.90 11.03
C ALA A 191 15.62 5.87 10.09
N GLY A 192 15.41 5.47 8.81
CA GLY A 192 16.49 5.34 7.84
C GLY A 192 17.14 6.68 7.49
N LEU A 193 16.36 7.76 7.31
CA LEU A 193 16.91 9.10 7.08
C LEU A 193 17.68 9.63 8.30
N ALA A 194 17.19 9.35 9.51
CA ALA A 194 17.89 9.73 10.74
C ALA A 194 19.23 8.98 10.88
N ALA A 195 19.25 7.69 10.51
CA ALA A 195 20.48 6.90 10.46
C ALA A 195 21.44 7.43 9.40
N ALA A 196 20.96 7.69 8.19
CA ALA A 196 21.77 8.23 7.10
C ALA A 196 22.41 9.58 7.48
N ARG A 197 21.70 10.42 8.27
CA ARG A 197 22.25 11.69 8.77
C ARG A 197 23.44 11.45 9.67
N VAL A 198 23.34 10.53 10.64
CA VAL A 198 24.46 10.17 11.51
C VAL A 198 25.65 9.65 10.71
N LEU A 199 25.41 8.79 9.72
CA LEU A 199 26.47 8.27 8.85
C LEU A 199 27.16 9.37 8.06
N ALA A 200 26.37 10.29 7.47
CA ALA A 200 26.89 11.43 6.74
C ALA A 200 27.75 12.37 7.63
N ASP A 201 27.25 12.71 8.82
CA ASP A 201 27.93 13.59 9.78
C ASP A 201 29.24 12.97 10.32
N ARG A 202 29.35 11.63 10.31
CA ARG A 202 30.58 10.90 10.66
C ARG A 202 31.50 10.59 9.48
N GLY A 203 31.14 11.08 8.26
CA GLY A 203 31.92 10.78 7.04
C GLY A 203 31.93 9.29 6.65
N MET A 204 31.00 8.47 7.19
CA MET A 204 30.93 7.04 6.93
C MET A 204 30.33 6.79 5.52
N PRO A 205 31.01 6.06 4.62
CA PRO A 205 30.45 5.70 3.33
C PRO A 205 29.18 4.83 3.49
N PHE A 206 28.08 5.24 2.90
CA PHE A 206 26.83 4.49 2.94
C PHE A 206 26.04 4.62 1.63
N LEU A 207 25.13 3.66 1.41
CA LEU A 207 24.07 3.72 0.40
C LEU A 207 22.73 3.47 1.08
N LEU A 208 21.78 4.38 0.88
CA LEU A 208 20.40 4.22 1.33
C LEU A 208 19.51 3.91 0.13
N PHE A 209 18.70 2.87 0.23
CA PHE A 209 17.77 2.43 -0.80
C PHE A 209 16.33 2.69 -0.37
N GLU A 210 15.61 3.48 -1.17
CA GLU A 210 14.18 3.77 -0.99
C GLU A 210 13.39 3.29 -2.21
N ARG A 211 12.34 2.51 -1.98
CA ARG A 211 11.51 1.98 -3.06
C ARG A 211 10.63 3.05 -3.72
N ASP A 212 10.27 4.11 -3.00
CA ASP A 212 9.47 5.20 -3.51
C ASP A 212 10.30 6.21 -4.29
N ALA A 213 9.64 7.04 -5.09
CA ALA A 213 10.31 8.10 -5.84
C ALA A 213 10.88 9.19 -4.92
N GLU A 214 10.26 9.35 -3.75
CA GLU A 214 10.63 10.36 -2.76
C GLU A 214 10.75 9.70 -1.40
N PRO A 215 11.84 9.93 -0.66
CA PRO A 215 11.98 9.47 0.70
C PRO A 215 11.07 10.25 1.66
N GLY A 216 10.96 9.76 2.90
CA GLY A 216 10.13 10.34 3.95
C GLY A 216 9.16 9.33 4.55
N GLY A 217 8.80 8.28 3.82
CA GLY A 217 7.90 7.23 4.30
C GLY A 217 6.63 7.81 4.94
N ARG A 218 6.28 7.39 6.16
CA ARG A 218 5.07 7.90 6.84
C ARG A 218 5.11 9.38 7.21
N LEU A 219 6.28 10.00 7.34
CA LEU A 219 6.38 11.46 7.55
C LEU A 219 5.81 12.24 6.37
N ALA A 220 6.05 11.74 5.15
CA ALA A 220 5.57 12.38 3.94
C ALA A 220 4.09 12.06 3.65
N HIS A 221 3.65 10.84 3.96
CA HIS A 221 2.37 10.30 3.45
C HIS A 221 1.48 9.65 4.52
N GLY A 222 1.99 9.38 5.73
CA GLY A 222 1.20 8.82 6.82
C GLY A 222 0.17 9.79 7.38
N ALA A 223 -0.64 9.33 8.35
CA ALA A 223 -1.48 10.22 9.10
C ALA A 223 -0.62 11.27 9.85
N PRO A 224 -1.07 12.53 9.96
CA PRO A 224 -0.33 13.54 10.70
C PRO A 224 -0.17 13.11 12.15
N GLU A 225 1.03 13.32 12.69
CA GLU A 225 1.33 13.12 14.10
C GLU A 225 1.66 14.48 14.71
N PRO A 226 1.14 14.80 15.92
CA PRO A 226 1.57 15.97 16.65
C PRO A 226 3.10 15.95 16.84
N ASP A 227 3.76 17.08 16.61
CA ASP A 227 5.21 17.22 16.72
C ASP A 227 6.04 16.25 15.85
N ALA A 228 5.49 15.76 14.74
CA ALA A 228 6.26 14.95 13.83
C ALA A 228 7.49 15.73 13.30
N PRO A 229 8.68 15.12 13.28
CA PRO A 229 9.86 15.78 12.71
C PRO A 229 9.66 15.99 11.19
N ALA A 230 10.18 17.09 10.70
CA ALA A 230 10.17 17.35 9.26
C ALA A 230 10.95 16.28 8.49
N VAL A 231 10.52 15.97 7.27
CA VAL A 231 11.27 15.12 6.36
C VAL A 231 12.61 15.79 6.04
N GLN A 232 13.71 15.08 6.23
CA GLN A 232 15.03 15.61 5.94
C GLN A 232 15.20 15.85 4.44
N ASN A 233 15.76 17.00 4.10
CA ASN A 233 16.05 17.33 2.69
C ASN A 233 17.17 16.42 2.16
N VAL A 234 16.86 15.61 1.15
CA VAL A 234 17.83 14.68 0.54
C VAL A 234 19.01 15.38 -0.13
N ALA A 235 18.85 16.64 -0.57
CA ALA A 235 19.93 17.41 -1.16
C ALA A 235 21.08 17.72 -0.18
N THR A 236 20.85 17.57 1.13
CA THR A 236 21.88 17.78 2.17
C THR A 236 22.75 16.54 2.42
N PHE A 237 22.47 15.42 1.77
CA PHE A 237 23.28 14.20 1.87
C PHE A 237 24.36 14.14 0.78
N PRO A 238 25.41 13.34 0.97
CA PRO A 238 26.41 13.12 -0.07
C PRO A 238 25.76 12.69 -1.39
N LYS A 239 26.22 13.24 -2.50
CA LYS A 239 25.65 12.96 -3.82
C LYS A 239 25.72 11.46 -4.14
N GLY A 240 24.59 10.85 -4.50
CA GLY A 240 24.51 9.44 -4.86
C GLY A 240 24.41 8.48 -3.68
N SER A 241 24.42 8.97 -2.42
CA SER A 241 24.24 8.11 -1.25
C SER A 241 22.79 7.67 -1.01
N ILE A 242 21.82 8.36 -1.59
CA ILE A 242 20.39 7.99 -1.53
C ILE A 242 19.92 7.60 -2.93
N VAL A 243 19.44 6.38 -3.06
CA VAL A 243 18.93 5.79 -4.30
C VAL A 243 17.43 5.56 -4.13
N THR A 244 16.62 6.33 -4.85
CA THR A 244 15.16 6.21 -4.87
C THR A 244 14.69 5.32 -6.01
N ARG A 245 13.41 4.89 -6.00
CA ARG A 245 12.85 3.89 -6.94
C ARG A 245 13.67 2.59 -6.94
N ALA A 246 14.23 2.23 -5.80
CA ALA A 246 15.18 1.15 -5.60
C ALA A 246 14.68 0.17 -4.54
N PRO A 247 13.66 -0.67 -4.83
CA PRO A 247 13.20 -1.69 -3.91
C PRO A 247 14.30 -2.71 -3.64
N VAL A 248 14.56 -2.98 -2.36
CA VAL A 248 15.40 -4.08 -1.92
C VAL A 248 14.57 -5.37 -1.98
N LEU A 249 15.06 -6.34 -2.73
CA LEU A 249 14.37 -7.59 -3.04
C LEU A 249 14.79 -8.74 -2.12
N GLY A 250 15.97 -8.66 -1.52
CA GLY A 250 16.47 -9.69 -0.62
C GLY A 250 17.87 -9.38 -0.09
N LEU A 251 18.26 -10.15 0.91
CA LEU A 251 19.61 -10.15 1.51
C LEU A 251 20.17 -11.56 1.37
N TYR A 252 21.29 -11.70 0.68
CA TYR A 252 21.86 -12.97 0.27
C TYR A 252 23.36 -13.04 0.61
N ASP A 253 23.89 -14.26 0.63
CA ASP A 253 25.31 -14.54 0.76
C ASP A 253 25.81 -15.24 -0.51
N ASP A 254 27.01 -14.87 -0.99
CA ASP A 254 27.76 -15.59 -2.02
C ASP A 254 29.26 -15.62 -1.65
N GLU A 255 30.11 -16.06 -2.59
CA GLU A 255 31.56 -16.18 -2.37
C GLU A 255 32.28 -14.82 -2.10
N ASP A 256 31.69 -13.73 -2.56
CA ASP A 256 32.18 -12.36 -2.35
C ASP A 256 31.68 -11.73 -1.04
N GLY A 257 30.76 -12.38 -0.33
CA GLY A 257 30.20 -11.95 0.95
C GLY A 257 28.70 -11.67 0.89
N ARG A 258 28.22 -10.97 1.91
CA ARG A 258 26.80 -10.63 2.05
C ARG A 258 26.42 -9.41 1.25
N PHE A 259 25.29 -9.47 0.52
CA PHE A 259 24.82 -8.39 -0.34
C PHE A 259 23.31 -8.23 -0.33
N LEU A 260 22.85 -7.00 -0.57
CA LEU A 260 21.46 -6.71 -0.93
C LEU A 260 21.26 -6.87 -2.44
N ALA A 261 20.19 -7.57 -2.83
CA ALA A 261 19.67 -7.52 -4.19
C ALA A 261 18.70 -6.35 -4.30
N VAL A 262 19.01 -5.37 -5.14
CA VAL A 262 18.23 -4.15 -5.31
C VAL A 262 17.79 -4.00 -6.76
N GLY A 263 16.49 -3.82 -6.99
CA GLY A 263 15.96 -3.54 -8.33
C GLY A 263 16.04 -2.04 -8.63
N VAL A 264 16.55 -1.68 -9.80
CA VAL A 264 16.51 -0.29 -10.29
C VAL A 264 16.02 -0.25 -11.73
N TRP A 265 15.47 0.89 -12.13
CA TRP A 265 15.05 1.12 -13.52
C TRP A 265 15.97 2.13 -14.15
N GLU A 266 16.75 1.69 -15.13
CA GLU A 266 17.66 2.49 -15.93
C GLU A 266 17.06 2.72 -17.34
N PRO A 267 17.59 3.63 -18.15
CA PRO A 267 17.08 3.88 -19.51
C PRO A 267 17.05 2.61 -20.39
N GLU A 268 17.98 1.68 -20.15
CA GLU A 268 18.09 0.40 -20.86
C GLU A 268 17.11 -0.67 -20.34
N GLY A 269 16.37 -0.35 -19.27
CA GLY A 269 15.41 -1.26 -18.66
C GLY A 269 15.71 -1.61 -17.19
N PRO A 270 14.97 -2.59 -16.63
CA PRO A 270 15.18 -3.02 -15.25
C PRO A 270 16.55 -3.68 -15.08
N ARG A 271 17.27 -3.31 -14.04
CA ARG A 271 18.57 -3.87 -13.68
C ARG A 271 18.60 -4.30 -12.22
N LEU A 272 19.32 -5.36 -11.93
CA LEU A 272 19.65 -5.80 -10.59
C LEU A 272 20.97 -5.17 -10.14
N LEU A 273 21.01 -4.64 -8.91
CA LEU A 273 22.25 -4.28 -8.23
C LEU A 273 22.53 -5.34 -7.16
N LYS A 274 23.78 -5.82 -7.11
CA LYS A 274 24.36 -6.55 -5.97
C LYS A 274 25.11 -5.52 -5.10
N VAL A 275 24.61 -5.25 -3.92
CA VAL A 275 25.19 -4.22 -3.03
C VAL A 275 25.82 -4.88 -1.82
N TYR A 276 27.13 -5.06 -1.86
CA TYR A 276 27.91 -5.61 -0.75
C TYR A 276 28.17 -4.54 0.31
N ALA A 277 27.98 -4.88 1.58
CA ALA A 277 28.25 -3.98 2.68
C ALA A 277 28.81 -4.73 3.91
N GLU A 278 29.57 -4.03 4.75
CA GLU A 278 30.07 -4.56 6.01
C GLU A 278 28.96 -4.63 7.06
N ARG A 279 27.97 -3.73 6.99
CA ARG A 279 26.82 -3.65 7.90
C ARG A 279 25.55 -3.26 7.14
N PHE A 280 24.42 -3.76 7.62
CA PHE A 280 23.09 -3.53 7.07
C PHE A 280 22.18 -2.92 8.15
N LEU A 281 21.68 -1.71 7.93
CA LEU A 281 20.68 -1.08 8.79
C LEU A 281 19.32 -1.18 8.12
N LEU A 282 18.43 -2.00 8.68
CA LEU A 282 17.12 -2.27 8.14
C LEU A 282 16.05 -1.39 8.82
N ALA A 283 15.42 -0.53 8.04
CA ALA A 283 14.33 0.34 8.47
C ALA A 283 13.20 0.39 7.41
N PRO A 284 12.72 -0.77 6.88
CA PRO A 284 11.73 -0.82 5.80
C PRO A 284 10.35 -0.37 6.24
N GLY A 285 10.13 -0.10 7.53
CA GLY A 285 8.85 0.26 8.09
C GLY A 285 7.91 -0.94 8.20
N GLY A 286 6.63 -0.70 7.88
CA GLY A 286 5.60 -1.73 7.91
C GLY A 286 4.52 -1.47 6.86
N HIS A 287 3.61 -2.41 6.72
CA HIS A 287 2.48 -2.35 5.81
C HIS A 287 1.15 -2.39 6.59
N PRO A 288 0.08 -1.75 6.07
CA PRO A 288 -1.21 -1.77 6.74
C PRO A 288 -1.83 -3.17 6.69
N PRO A 289 -2.13 -3.79 7.86
CA PRO A 289 -2.84 -5.06 7.90
C PRO A 289 -4.32 -4.88 7.56
N MET A 290 -4.99 -5.97 7.21
CA MET A 290 -6.43 -6.03 7.05
C MET A 290 -7.07 -6.38 8.40
N VAL A 291 -8.04 -5.59 8.84
CA VAL A 291 -8.87 -5.91 10.01
C VAL A 291 -10.04 -6.79 9.55
N PRO A 292 -10.28 -7.95 10.18
CA PRO A 292 -11.41 -8.79 9.84
C PRO A 292 -12.72 -8.18 10.34
N PHE A 293 -13.63 -7.90 9.42
CA PHE A 293 -15.02 -7.54 9.69
C PHE A 293 -15.89 -7.88 8.47
N GLU A 294 -17.20 -7.91 8.66
CA GLU A 294 -18.12 -8.33 7.61
C GLU A 294 -18.08 -7.38 6.41
N ASN A 295 -17.84 -7.93 5.21
CA ASN A 295 -17.67 -7.23 3.93
C ASN A 295 -16.46 -6.27 3.89
N ASN A 296 -15.39 -6.56 4.61
CA ASN A 296 -14.17 -5.75 4.58
C ASN A 296 -13.43 -5.78 3.23
N ASP A 297 -13.84 -6.63 2.31
CA ASP A 297 -13.31 -6.80 0.95
C ASP A 297 -14.09 -6.02 -0.12
N LEU A 298 -15.18 -5.31 0.26
CA LEU A 298 -15.90 -4.47 -0.68
C LEU A 298 -15.02 -3.34 -1.26
N PRO A 299 -15.10 -3.07 -2.57
CA PRO A 299 -14.56 -1.85 -3.15
C PRO A 299 -15.05 -0.62 -2.40
N GLY A 300 -14.14 0.25 -1.98
CA GLY A 300 -14.43 1.36 -1.09
C GLY A 300 -13.91 1.16 0.34
N VAL A 301 -13.36 -0.02 0.67
CA VAL A 301 -12.61 -0.23 1.90
C VAL A 301 -11.13 0.00 1.61
N TYR A 302 -10.49 0.95 2.32
CA TYR A 302 -9.10 1.33 2.14
C TYR A 302 -8.34 1.34 3.47
N ALA A 303 -7.05 1.03 3.41
CA ALA A 303 -6.18 1.26 4.55
C ALA A 303 -6.05 2.75 4.87
N GLY A 304 -5.98 3.12 6.13
CA GLY A 304 -5.86 4.53 6.56
C GLY A 304 -4.63 5.23 5.99
N ARG A 305 -3.47 4.57 6.01
CA ARG A 305 -2.24 5.11 5.39
C ARG A 305 -2.36 5.27 3.87
N ALA A 306 -3.10 4.37 3.20
CA ALA A 306 -3.39 4.52 1.77
C ALA A 306 -4.28 5.74 1.51
N ALA A 307 -5.33 5.92 2.30
CA ALA A 307 -6.23 7.08 2.18
C ALA A 307 -5.48 8.41 2.48
N SER A 308 -4.60 8.42 3.48
CA SER A 308 -3.73 9.57 3.76
C SER A 308 -2.79 9.89 2.58
N LEU A 309 -2.13 8.87 2.03
CA LEU A 309 -1.27 9.00 0.84
C LEU A 309 -2.03 9.59 -0.35
N LEU A 310 -3.21 9.02 -0.66
CA LEU A 310 -4.06 9.45 -1.76
C LEU A 310 -4.48 10.92 -1.59
N LEU A 311 -4.89 11.30 -0.39
CA LEU A 311 -5.30 12.66 -0.07
C LEU A 311 -4.14 13.65 -0.10
N ARG A 312 -3.02 13.35 0.56
CA ARG A 312 -1.90 14.28 0.73
C ARG A 312 -1.04 14.44 -0.52
N ARG A 313 -0.87 13.36 -1.27
CA ARG A 313 0.02 13.36 -2.43
C ARG A 313 -0.70 13.52 -3.76
N TYR A 314 -1.93 13.05 -3.87
CA TYR A 314 -2.64 13.00 -5.15
C TYR A 314 -3.98 13.75 -5.14
N ASP A 315 -4.37 14.36 -4.02
CA ASP A 315 -5.65 15.05 -3.82
C ASP A 315 -6.86 14.17 -4.21
N VAL A 316 -6.76 12.87 -3.89
CA VAL A 316 -7.81 11.87 -4.13
C VAL A 316 -8.40 11.45 -2.79
N ALA A 317 -9.70 11.63 -2.62
CA ALA A 317 -10.41 11.35 -1.37
C ALA A 317 -11.86 10.96 -1.61
N PRO A 318 -12.54 10.29 -0.65
CA PRO A 318 -13.99 10.09 -0.70
C PRO A 318 -14.74 11.40 -0.41
N LYS A 319 -16.01 11.47 -0.77
CA LYS A 319 -16.89 12.55 -0.32
C LYS A 319 -17.29 12.37 1.14
N MET A 320 -17.60 11.12 1.52
CA MET A 320 -18.00 10.74 2.87
C MET A 320 -17.19 9.51 3.32
N ALA A 321 -16.62 9.57 4.51
CA ALA A 321 -15.83 8.48 5.08
C ALA A 321 -16.32 8.05 6.46
N ALA A 322 -16.39 6.74 6.69
CA ALA A 322 -16.40 6.15 8.01
C ALA A 322 -15.00 5.60 8.32
N LEU A 323 -14.51 5.81 9.53
CA LEU A 323 -13.20 5.33 9.95
C LEU A 323 -13.37 4.25 11.04
N VAL A 324 -12.54 3.22 10.98
CA VAL A 324 -12.56 2.11 11.94
C VAL A 324 -11.15 1.61 12.21
N GLY A 325 -10.86 1.27 13.47
CA GLY A 325 -9.56 0.74 13.85
C GLY A 325 -9.20 1.07 15.28
N TRP A 326 -7.94 1.41 15.55
CA TRP A 326 -7.43 1.86 16.85
C TRP A 326 -6.06 2.54 16.71
N GLY A 327 -5.69 3.30 17.74
CA GLY A 327 -4.41 3.99 17.82
C GLY A 327 -4.45 5.44 17.32
N ALA A 328 -3.36 6.16 17.55
CA ALA A 328 -3.28 7.60 17.28
C ALA A 328 -3.52 7.96 15.80
N GLU A 329 -3.07 7.12 14.87
CA GLU A 329 -3.24 7.36 13.43
C GLU A 329 -4.72 7.36 13.01
N LEU A 330 -5.62 6.63 13.70
CA LEU A 330 -7.06 6.64 13.42
C LEU A 330 -7.64 8.04 13.59
N HIS A 331 -7.35 8.66 14.74
CA HIS A 331 -7.91 9.96 15.09
C HIS A 331 -7.26 11.09 14.28
N ALA A 332 -5.95 11.03 14.08
CA ALA A 332 -5.24 11.98 13.22
C ALA A 332 -5.72 11.93 11.77
N LEU A 333 -6.01 10.74 11.26
CA LEU A 333 -6.58 10.57 9.92
C LEU A 333 -7.99 11.16 9.82
N ALA A 334 -8.83 10.97 10.85
CA ALA A 334 -10.18 11.54 10.87
C ALA A 334 -10.16 13.08 10.82
N ASN A 335 -9.28 13.70 11.60
CA ASN A 335 -9.09 15.15 11.59
C ASN A 335 -8.56 15.63 10.23
N LEU A 336 -7.54 14.98 9.67
CA LEU A 336 -7.01 15.29 8.34
C LEU A 336 -8.10 15.21 7.25
N MET A 337 -8.93 14.17 7.27
CA MET A 337 -10.03 14.02 6.31
C MET A 337 -11.00 15.19 6.41
N GLN A 338 -11.40 15.56 7.63
CA GLN A 338 -12.30 16.68 7.87
C GLN A 338 -11.71 18.02 7.44
N GLU A 339 -10.45 18.29 7.77
CA GLU A 339 -9.71 19.51 7.38
C GLU A 339 -9.62 19.67 5.85
N ARG A 340 -9.58 18.56 5.12
CA ARG A 340 -9.52 18.52 3.66
C ARG A 340 -10.91 18.42 3.00
N GLY A 341 -12.00 18.70 3.74
CA GLY A 341 -13.36 18.77 3.23
C GLY A 341 -14.05 17.41 3.01
N VAL A 342 -13.51 16.33 3.52
CA VAL A 342 -14.18 15.02 3.54
C VAL A 342 -15.17 15.00 4.71
N ARG A 343 -16.42 14.65 4.44
CA ARG A 343 -17.43 14.48 5.50
C ARG A 343 -17.13 13.18 6.26
N VAL A 344 -16.59 13.28 7.46
CA VAL A 344 -16.47 12.15 8.37
C VAL A 344 -17.85 11.81 8.94
N THR A 345 -18.29 10.56 8.81
CA THR A 345 -19.63 10.11 9.24
C THR A 345 -19.61 9.21 10.48
N ALA A 346 -18.47 8.57 10.77
CA ALA A 346 -18.22 7.83 11.99
C ALA A 346 -16.72 7.66 12.20
N VAL A 347 -16.27 7.58 13.46
CA VAL A 347 -14.93 7.15 13.88
C VAL A 347 -15.10 6.12 14.98
N VAL A 348 -14.72 4.87 14.73
CA VAL A 348 -14.97 3.75 15.63
C VAL A 348 -13.65 3.15 16.11
N ASP A 349 -13.36 3.31 17.40
CA ASP A 349 -12.22 2.65 18.05
C ASP A 349 -12.66 1.26 18.54
N LEU A 350 -11.96 0.21 18.09
CA LEU A 350 -12.29 -1.18 18.41
C LEU A 350 -11.62 -1.68 19.68
N LYS A 351 -10.64 -0.97 20.24
CA LYS A 351 -9.85 -1.46 21.37
C LYS A 351 -10.04 -0.67 22.65
N GLY A 352 -10.54 0.55 22.60
CA GLY A 352 -10.66 1.36 23.79
C GLY A 352 -11.44 2.65 23.61
N PRO A 353 -11.59 3.43 24.69
CA PRO A 353 -12.19 4.75 24.59
C PRO A 353 -11.31 5.69 23.77
N PRO A 354 -11.91 6.60 23.00
CA PRO A 354 -11.16 7.61 22.26
C PRO A 354 -10.26 8.44 23.20
N PRO A 355 -9.02 8.75 22.79
CA PRO A 355 -8.11 9.57 23.57
C PRO A 355 -8.58 11.03 23.66
N THR A 356 -8.01 11.79 24.60
CA THR A 356 -8.20 13.25 24.69
C THR A 356 -7.79 13.90 23.36
N GLY A 357 -8.62 14.79 22.81
CA GLY A 357 -8.39 15.43 21.52
C GLY A 357 -8.75 14.57 20.29
N ALA A 358 -9.42 13.44 20.50
CA ALA A 358 -9.97 12.65 19.40
C ALA A 358 -11.02 13.44 18.61
N HIS A 359 -11.28 12.98 17.38
CA HIS A 359 -12.33 13.53 16.53
C HIS A 359 -13.69 13.53 17.27
N PRO A 360 -14.56 14.56 17.17
CA PRO A 360 -15.83 14.65 17.93
C PRO A 360 -16.79 13.48 17.71
N LEU A 361 -16.71 12.80 16.56
CA LEU A 361 -17.52 11.61 16.27
C LEU A 361 -16.88 10.29 16.74
N ALA A 362 -15.72 10.34 17.42
CA ALA A 362 -15.03 9.14 17.88
C ALA A 362 -15.78 8.48 19.02
N VAL A 363 -16.00 7.18 18.88
CA VAL A 363 -16.66 6.35 19.90
C VAL A 363 -15.95 5.00 19.98
N GLN A 364 -15.94 4.39 21.18
CA GLN A 364 -15.62 2.98 21.30
C GLN A 364 -16.77 2.15 20.74
N GLY A 365 -16.48 1.13 19.93
CA GLY A 365 -17.51 0.30 19.32
C GLY A 365 -17.02 -1.10 18.94
N SER A 366 -17.95 -1.90 18.48
CA SER A 366 -17.75 -3.29 18.07
C SER A 366 -18.58 -3.62 16.82
N GLU A 367 -18.45 -4.84 16.32
CA GLU A 367 -19.23 -5.41 15.21
C GLU A 367 -19.25 -4.50 13.94
N PRO A 368 -18.09 -4.06 13.46
CA PRO A 368 -18.05 -3.27 12.23
C PRO A 368 -18.55 -4.10 11.04
N LYS A 369 -19.29 -3.44 10.13
CA LYS A 369 -19.76 -4.05 8.89
C LYS A 369 -19.87 -3.02 7.79
N ALA A 370 -19.27 -3.28 6.64
CA ALA A 370 -19.49 -2.49 5.43
C ALA A 370 -20.76 -2.97 4.70
N HIS A 371 -21.49 -2.06 4.10
CA HIS A 371 -22.70 -2.33 3.34
C HIS A 371 -22.61 -1.76 1.94
N GLY A 372 -23.02 -2.53 0.97
CA GLY A 372 -23.09 -2.14 -0.44
C GLY A 372 -23.25 -3.37 -1.32
N LEU A 373 -23.66 -3.17 -2.56
CA LEU A 373 -23.80 -4.26 -3.54
C LEU A 373 -22.52 -4.45 -4.35
N ARG A 374 -21.96 -3.37 -4.87
CA ARG A 374 -20.71 -3.37 -5.69
C ARG A 374 -19.60 -2.55 -5.06
N ASN A 375 -19.98 -1.50 -4.32
CA ASN A 375 -19.09 -0.61 -3.59
C ASN A 375 -19.70 -0.31 -2.24
N VAL A 376 -18.87 0.18 -1.32
CA VAL A 376 -19.35 0.70 -0.03
C VAL A 376 -20.40 1.80 -0.28
N ALA A 377 -21.52 1.72 0.43
CA ALA A 377 -22.60 2.72 0.47
C ALA A 377 -22.97 3.12 1.89
N ALA A 378 -22.66 2.28 2.87
CA ALA A 378 -22.87 2.56 4.28
C ALA A 378 -21.94 1.71 5.16
N PHE A 379 -21.82 2.12 6.42
CA PHE A 379 -21.08 1.41 7.45
C PHE A 379 -21.94 1.28 8.71
N SER A 380 -21.88 0.14 9.39
CA SER A 380 -22.58 -0.05 10.67
C SER A 380 -21.66 -0.58 11.75
N TYR A 381 -21.97 -0.22 13.00
CA TYR A 381 -21.23 -0.59 14.20
C TYR A 381 -22.15 -0.52 15.41
N THR A 382 -21.75 -1.13 16.52
CA THR A 382 -22.44 -1.07 17.81
C THR A 382 -21.59 -0.27 18.79
N PRO A 383 -21.97 0.99 19.13
CA PRO A 383 -21.28 1.75 20.17
C PRO A 383 -21.33 1.04 21.52
N LEU A 384 -20.29 1.21 22.35
CA LEU A 384 -20.28 0.67 23.72
C LEU A 384 -21.52 1.16 24.49
N GLY A 385 -22.29 0.21 25.02
CA GLY A 385 -23.53 0.51 25.76
C GLY A 385 -24.70 1.03 24.92
N GLY A 386 -24.58 1.03 23.58
CA GLY A 386 -25.59 1.56 22.67
C GLY A 386 -26.20 0.53 21.73
N LYS A 387 -27.18 0.96 20.94
CA LYS A 387 -27.76 0.17 19.86
C LYS A 387 -26.94 0.32 18.58
N ARG A 388 -26.99 -0.70 17.71
CA ARG A 388 -26.35 -0.70 16.39
C ARG A 388 -26.74 0.55 15.61
N LYS A 389 -25.72 1.25 15.10
CA LYS A 389 -25.86 2.43 14.22
C LYS A 389 -25.45 2.09 12.81
N LYS A 390 -26.12 2.68 11.84
CA LYS A 390 -25.75 2.60 10.41
C LYS A 390 -25.64 4.03 9.86
N VAL A 391 -24.52 4.32 9.22
CA VAL A 391 -24.23 5.63 8.61
C VAL A 391 -23.92 5.47 7.13
N SER A 392 -24.34 6.44 6.30
CA SER A 392 -23.97 6.47 4.89
C SER A 392 -22.51 6.90 4.73
N CYS A 393 -21.77 6.25 3.85
CA CYS A 393 -20.41 6.63 3.49
C CYS A 393 -20.07 6.09 2.09
N ASP A 394 -19.12 6.72 1.41
CA ASP A 394 -18.59 6.27 0.13
C ASP A 394 -17.36 5.36 0.34
N ALA A 395 -16.69 5.51 1.49
CA ALA A 395 -15.53 4.70 1.85
C ALA A 395 -15.50 4.36 3.34
N VAL A 396 -14.89 3.20 3.65
CA VAL A 396 -14.49 2.79 5.00
C VAL A 396 -12.97 2.81 5.05
N LEU A 397 -12.41 3.61 5.96
CA LEU A 397 -10.96 3.75 6.14
C LEU A 397 -10.53 2.97 7.38
N VAL A 398 -9.70 1.95 7.17
CA VAL A 398 -9.22 1.06 8.23
C VAL A 398 -7.86 1.56 8.72
N SER A 399 -7.80 2.09 9.93
CA SER A 399 -6.56 2.63 10.51
C SER A 399 -6.20 1.90 11.80
N VAL A 400 -5.13 1.11 11.71
CA VAL A 400 -4.57 0.34 12.82
C VAL A 400 -3.04 0.38 12.71
N PRO A 401 -2.29 0.06 13.79
CA PRO A 401 -0.85 -0.05 13.73
C PRO A 401 -0.41 -0.98 12.60
N VAL A 402 0.65 -0.62 11.91
CA VAL A 402 1.18 -1.40 10.79
C VAL A 402 1.77 -2.72 11.24
N SER A 403 1.71 -3.72 10.36
CA SER A 403 2.50 -4.94 10.50
C SER A 403 3.93 -4.65 10.06
N PRO A 404 4.95 -4.88 10.90
CA PRO A 404 6.35 -4.71 10.53
C PRO A 404 6.74 -5.54 9.30
N SER A 405 7.53 -4.98 8.40
CA SER A 405 8.07 -5.68 7.23
C SER A 405 9.36 -6.41 7.62
N PHE A 406 9.22 -7.49 8.37
CA PHE A 406 10.33 -8.23 9.02
C PHE A 406 11.04 -9.24 8.12
N GLU A 407 10.53 -9.50 6.92
CA GLU A 407 10.97 -10.60 6.06
C GLU A 407 12.46 -10.49 5.70
N LEU A 408 12.91 -9.29 5.35
CA LEU A 408 14.30 -9.03 5.00
C LEU A 408 15.24 -9.22 6.21
N ALA A 409 14.83 -8.78 7.40
CA ALA A 409 15.59 -8.96 8.62
C ALA A 409 15.72 -10.45 9.00
N ARG A 410 14.61 -11.19 8.88
CA ARG A 410 14.60 -12.64 9.09
C ARG A 410 15.50 -13.37 8.10
N GLN A 411 15.48 -12.97 6.83
CA GLN A 411 16.37 -13.51 5.79
C GLN A 411 17.85 -13.24 6.14
N GLY A 412 18.15 -12.06 6.72
CA GLY A 412 19.47 -11.69 7.20
C GLY A 412 19.89 -12.35 8.52
N GLY A 413 19.07 -13.27 9.07
CA GLY A 413 19.40 -14.01 10.29
C GLY A 413 18.93 -13.36 11.59
N ALA A 414 18.20 -12.24 11.53
CA ALA A 414 17.61 -11.63 12.72
C ALA A 414 16.42 -12.46 13.23
N LYS A 415 16.28 -12.58 14.54
CA LYS A 415 15.18 -13.28 15.18
C LYS A 415 13.92 -12.43 15.15
N VAL A 416 12.80 -13.08 14.86
CA VAL A 416 11.45 -12.47 14.83
C VAL A 416 10.58 -13.14 15.88
N THR A 417 9.94 -12.35 16.74
CA THR A 417 9.06 -12.82 17.80
C THR A 417 7.69 -12.20 17.72
N PHE A 418 6.69 -12.89 18.30
CA PHE A 418 5.34 -12.35 18.43
C PHE A 418 5.22 -11.52 19.72
N ASP A 419 5.02 -10.22 19.58
CA ASP A 419 4.68 -9.32 20.70
C ASP A 419 3.18 -9.42 20.99
N ALA A 420 2.82 -10.17 22.03
CA ALA A 420 1.43 -10.39 22.41
C ALA A 420 0.72 -9.09 22.87
N GLY A 421 1.44 -8.14 23.43
CA GLY A 421 0.89 -6.85 23.86
C GLY A 421 0.43 -5.99 22.69
N ARG A 422 1.17 -6.05 21.58
CA ARG A 422 0.84 -5.34 20.33
C ARG A 422 0.05 -6.20 19.35
N GLY A 423 0.11 -7.53 19.47
CA GLY A 423 -0.48 -8.48 18.53
C GLY A 423 0.22 -8.50 17.17
N LEU A 424 1.55 -8.29 17.15
CA LEU A 424 2.35 -8.16 15.93
C LEU A 424 3.63 -8.99 16.03
N PHE A 425 4.16 -9.42 14.89
CA PHE A 425 5.52 -9.93 14.80
C PHE A 425 6.50 -8.78 14.67
N VAL A 426 7.58 -8.82 15.48
CA VAL A 426 8.62 -7.78 15.52
C VAL A 426 10.00 -8.41 15.44
N VAL A 427 10.97 -7.67 14.94
CA VAL A 427 12.39 -8.08 14.99
C VAL A 427 12.92 -7.83 16.40
N GLU A 428 13.53 -8.85 17.00
CA GLU A 428 14.24 -8.70 18.27
C GLU A 428 15.52 -7.89 18.04
N ALA A 429 15.60 -6.75 18.69
CA ALA A 429 16.78 -5.90 18.70
C ALA A 429 16.93 -5.25 20.08
N ASP A 430 18.16 -4.95 20.46
CA ASP A 430 18.42 -4.15 21.66
C ASP A 430 18.04 -2.66 21.46
N VAL A 431 18.25 -1.85 22.49
CA VAL A 431 17.95 -0.41 22.46
C VAL A 431 18.73 0.33 21.37
N ASP A 432 19.89 -0.20 20.97
CA ASP A 432 20.79 0.32 19.95
C ASP A 432 20.53 -0.30 18.57
N GLY A 433 19.47 -1.09 18.43
CA GLY A 433 19.09 -1.71 17.16
C GLY A 433 19.93 -2.93 16.75
N ARG A 434 20.82 -3.45 17.62
CA ARG A 434 21.60 -4.66 17.32
C ARG A 434 20.67 -5.87 17.34
N THR A 435 20.79 -6.71 16.34
CA THR A 435 20.10 -8.01 16.27
C THR A 435 21.06 -9.15 16.64
N GLN A 436 20.58 -10.40 16.61
CA GLN A 436 21.42 -11.58 16.79
C GLN A 436 22.40 -11.80 15.62
N ALA A 437 22.09 -11.26 14.44
CA ALA A 437 23.00 -11.22 13.30
C ALA A 437 23.95 -10.02 13.46
N ALA A 438 25.23 -10.27 13.65
CA ALA A 438 26.20 -9.24 14.04
C ALA A 438 26.36 -8.08 13.05
N ASP A 439 26.03 -8.31 11.79
CA ASP A 439 26.09 -7.34 10.70
C ASP A 439 24.75 -6.68 10.36
N VAL A 440 23.64 -7.10 11.01
CA VAL A 440 22.27 -6.61 10.75
C VAL A 440 21.75 -5.81 11.93
N PHE A 441 21.38 -4.56 11.68
CA PHE A 441 20.73 -3.65 12.62
C PHE A 441 19.30 -3.39 12.19
N ALA A 442 18.40 -3.16 13.14
CA ALA A 442 16.98 -2.90 12.91
C ALA A 442 16.51 -1.64 13.61
N ALA A 443 15.66 -0.84 12.95
CA ALA A 443 15.11 0.38 13.54
C ALA A 443 13.69 0.73 13.03
N GLY A 444 12.98 1.54 13.79
CA GLY A 444 11.66 2.06 13.42
C GLY A 444 10.53 1.04 13.60
N ASP A 445 9.54 1.05 12.69
CA ASP A 445 8.36 0.17 12.79
C ASP A 445 8.75 -1.32 12.85
N LEU A 446 9.93 -1.68 12.33
CA LEU A 446 10.45 -3.05 12.30
C LEU A 446 10.61 -3.67 13.69
N THR A 447 10.95 -2.86 14.70
CA THR A 447 11.15 -3.27 16.09
C THR A 447 9.93 -3.02 16.99
N GLY A 448 8.75 -2.84 16.39
CA GLY A 448 7.49 -2.69 17.11
C GLY A 448 6.84 -1.32 17.01
N GLY A 449 7.40 -0.41 16.25
CA GLY A 449 6.81 0.89 15.97
C GLY A 449 6.89 1.87 17.16
N GLY A 450 6.09 2.91 17.05
CA GLY A 450 6.04 4.06 17.95
C GLY A 450 5.66 5.30 17.15
N THR A 451 5.90 6.48 17.70
CA THR A 451 5.75 7.75 16.99
C THR A 451 6.86 7.95 15.95
N ALA A 452 6.72 8.96 15.09
CA ALA A 452 7.79 9.34 14.16
C ALA A 452 9.04 9.81 14.91
N LYS A 453 8.88 10.46 16.08
CA LYS A 453 10.00 10.82 16.96
C LYS A 453 10.75 9.61 17.48
N ASP A 454 10.03 8.55 17.89
CA ASP A 454 10.64 7.30 18.36
C ASP A 454 11.42 6.63 17.22
N ALA A 455 10.87 6.63 16.02
CA ALA A 455 11.55 6.08 14.84
C ALA A 455 12.85 6.84 14.51
N VAL A 456 12.83 8.19 14.57
CA VAL A 456 14.04 9.02 14.40
C VAL A 456 15.08 8.70 15.47
N ALA A 457 14.68 8.62 16.74
CA ALA A 457 15.59 8.31 17.84
C ALA A 457 16.20 6.90 17.68
N ALA A 458 15.39 5.90 17.31
CA ALA A 458 15.85 4.54 17.06
C ALA A 458 16.85 4.49 15.91
N GLY A 459 16.57 5.17 14.78
CA GLY A 459 17.48 5.22 13.65
C GLY A 459 18.82 5.85 13.98
N ARG A 460 18.84 6.93 14.77
CA ARG A 460 20.08 7.56 15.27
C ARG A 460 20.90 6.62 16.13
N ARG A 461 20.30 6.02 17.16
CA ARG A 461 21.01 5.07 18.05
C ARG A 461 21.59 3.90 17.28
N ALA A 462 20.81 3.31 16.36
CA ALA A 462 21.26 2.20 15.55
C ALA A 462 22.48 2.57 14.68
N ALA A 463 22.46 3.77 14.08
CA ALA A 463 23.61 4.23 13.28
C ALA A 463 24.84 4.55 14.15
N GLU A 464 24.68 5.16 15.31
CA GLU A 464 25.77 5.44 16.26
C GLU A 464 26.43 4.15 16.75
N ALA A 465 25.64 3.15 17.12
CA ALA A 465 26.12 1.84 17.56
C ALA A 465 26.82 1.08 16.42
N LEU A 466 26.29 1.19 15.20
CA LEU A 466 26.89 0.59 14.02
C LEU A 466 28.25 1.20 13.70
N VAL A 467 28.38 2.54 13.74
CA VAL A 467 29.66 3.24 13.52
C VAL A 467 30.68 2.87 14.57
N GLY A 468 30.28 2.82 15.87
CA GLY A 468 31.18 2.42 16.97
C GLY A 468 31.74 1.00 16.84
N GLY A 469 31.08 0.11 16.11
CA GLY A 469 31.55 -1.25 15.83
C GLY A 469 32.35 -1.40 14.52
N LEU A 470 32.55 -0.32 13.77
CA LEU A 470 33.33 -0.28 12.52
C LEU A 470 34.64 0.50 12.64
N SER A 471 34.87 1.15 13.79
CA SER A 471 36.09 1.93 14.08
C SER A 471 37.28 1.06 14.45
#